data_3171ce55e2c9143a2aca5853ec683648
#
_entry.id   3171ce55e2c9143a2aca5853ec683648
#
_cell.length_a   1.000
_cell.length_b   1.000
_cell.length_c   1.000
_cell.angle_alpha   90.00
_cell.angle_beta   90.00
_cell.angle_gamma   90.00
#
_symmetry.space_group_name_H-M   'P 1'
#
loop_
_entity.id
_entity.type
_entity.pdbx_description
1 polymer ?
#
loop_
_entity_poly.entity_id
_entity_poly.type
_entity_poly.pdbx_seq_one_letter_code
_entity_poly.pdbx_strand_id
1 'polypeptide(L)'
;MRLRTRAWMTIGATTLPLFLGCSGGKASTSGAQQPAAKAATTGRGNAKPLPTTKGTPKGGNRTPPPGLVALREELARAMKVLGSAKPPVHHMGYTVTHHEDQSIMAEYGVIDSATHREGRSFDVDVRVGTPQFDSHHASRNLGGVGAYMQALPLDDSKDSLPTRQVAWLTTERAYKDAVERFVSLKNQRDVKAEDEDKSPDFSNDKPTKFLSEPAPPLALDAEGWKKRLATLSAKFKGEKEIQESHITLQARRRVRWYISSDGAEVEFSDRSYRLMITASAQADDGMHLSRFKSFEAWTPEGLPSDETIGKAIADIVSGLKAARRAALAEPFTGPAILEGRAAGVFFHEVIGHRLEAHRLRSDSDGQTFGKKLDQQVMPSFLSLYDDPTLVKVGNIELNGHYFFDDEGVPAQRASLVNDGVLKSFLLSRTPARGLLASNGHGRRQEGRPLVARQGNLVLEANDTVPASSLRGRLIEEAKKQGRPYGLRFVDIQGGFTDTSRYGTQGFKVMPTVVYRVYTDGRPDELIRGVDIVGTPLAMLMRIQAAGDDFDVFNGVCGAESGWVPVSATSPSLLVGQIETALKDKGSDKPPVLPPPAISTQEVAQ
;
A
#
# COMPACT_ATOMS: atom_id res chain seq x y z
N MET A 1 37.64 15.74 -31.13
CA MET A 1 36.69 14.65 -31.28
C MET A 1 36.17 14.32 -29.88
N ARG A 2 35.04 14.94 -29.47
CA ARG A 2 34.47 14.79 -28.13
C ARG A 2 33.21 13.93 -28.25
N LEU A 3 33.25 12.71 -27.69
CA LEU A 3 32.07 11.87 -27.54
C LEU A 3 31.21 12.44 -26.40
N ARG A 4 29.97 12.75 -26.71
CA ARG A 4 28.91 13.03 -25.71
C ARG A 4 28.20 11.74 -25.37
N THR A 5 28.44 11.23 -24.19
CA THR A 5 27.62 10.19 -23.57
C THR A 5 26.30 10.80 -23.10
N ARG A 6 25.19 10.35 -23.69
CA ARG A 6 23.84 10.65 -23.18
C ARG A 6 23.52 9.66 -22.07
N ALA A 7 23.39 10.18 -20.85
CA ALA A 7 22.84 9.43 -19.72
C ALA A 7 21.32 9.36 -19.88
N TRP A 8 20.77 8.17 -19.79
CA TRP A 8 19.33 7.91 -19.72
C TRP A 8 18.86 8.17 -18.29
N MET A 9 18.02 9.19 -18.11
CA MET A 9 17.31 9.43 -16.86
C MET A 9 16.13 8.46 -16.79
N THR A 10 16.20 7.54 -15.86
CA THR A 10 15.04 6.82 -15.31
C THR A 10 14.22 7.81 -14.51
N ILE A 11 12.99 8.06 -14.92
CA ILE A 11 12.04 8.89 -14.15
C ILE A 11 11.58 8.07 -12.94
N GLY A 12 12.30 8.20 -11.85
CA GLY A 12 11.80 7.89 -10.53
C GLY A 12 11.13 9.15 -10.00
N ALA A 13 9.87 9.06 -9.60
CA ALA A 13 9.18 10.15 -8.92
C ALA A 13 9.88 10.39 -7.57
N THR A 14 10.81 11.33 -7.55
CA THR A 14 11.43 11.86 -6.33
C THR A 14 10.61 13.05 -5.85
N THR A 15 9.86 12.85 -4.78
CA THR A 15 9.35 13.96 -3.98
C THR A 15 10.51 14.51 -3.14
N LEU A 16 10.94 15.74 -3.44
CA LEU A 16 11.84 16.52 -2.60
C LEU A 16 11.08 16.99 -1.35
N PRO A 17 11.67 16.93 -0.17
CA PRO A 17 11.14 17.64 1.00
C PRO A 17 11.59 19.11 0.98
N LEU A 18 10.66 20.04 0.91
CA LEU A 18 10.91 21.43 1.23
C LEU A 18 10.90 21.61 2.75
N PHE A 19 12.02 21.99 3.29
CA PHE A 19 12.11 22.58 4.64
C PHE A 19 11.68 24.04 4.59
N LEU A 20 10.61 24.38 5.33
CA LEU A 20 10.33 25.76 5.71
C LEU A 20 10.11 25.78 7.23
N GLY A 21 11.02 26.44 7.92
CA GLY A 21 10.89 26.73 9.33
C GLY A 21 9.83 27.80 9.56
N CYS A 22 8.99 27.62 10.58
CA CYS A 22 8.17 28.67 11.15
C CYS A 22 8.25 28.67 12.67
N SER A 23 8.53 29.83 13.16
CA SER A 23 8.64 30.29 14.53
C SER A 23 7.36 30.14 15.35
N GLY A 24 7.53 29.92 16.65
CA GLY A 24 6.48 29.62 17.61
C GLY A 24 5.48 30.76 17.86
N GLY A 25 4.26 30.35 18.09
CA GLY A 25 3.19 31.14 18.69
C GLY A 25 2.54 30.31 19.81
N LYS A 26 2.61 30.77 21.04
CA LYS A 26 1.93 30.17 22.20
C LYS A 26 0.43 30.41 22.11
N ALA A 27 -0.35 29.32 22.16
CA ALA A 27 -1.79 29.40 22.38
C ALA A 27 -2.14 28.65 23.67
N SER A 28 -2.88 29.36 24.52
CA SER A 28 -3.33 28.94 25.85
C SER A 28 -4.44 27.89 25.75
N THR A 29 -4.33 26.86 26.59
CA THR A 29 -5.35 25.81 26.79
C THR A 29 -6.41 26.30 27.76
N SER A 30 -7.69 26.32 27.34
CA SER A 30 -8.84 26.26 28.22
C SER A 30 -9.62 24.98 27.94
N GLY A 31 -9.55 24.04 28.88
CA GLY A 31 -10.30 22.80 28.81
C GLY A 31 -11.78 23.02 29.11
N ALA A 32 -12.64 22.56 28.21
CA ALA A 32 -14.05 22.32 28.46
C ALA A 32 -14.33 20.83 28.27
N GLN A 33 -14.59 20.14 29.37
CA GLN A 33 -15.13 18.77 29.35
C GLN A 33 -16.57 18.81 28.86
N GLN A 34 -16.84 18.12 27.75
CA GLN A 34 -18.21 17.82 27.31
C GLN A 34 -18.68 16.48 27.92
N PRO A 35 -19.95 16.37 28.32
CA PRO A 35 -20.47 15.14 28.94
C PRO A 35 -20.62 14.02 27.91
N ALA A 36 -20.30 12.80 28.34
CA ALA A 36 -20.46 11.56 27.60
C ALA A 36 -21.91 11.35 27.16
N ALA A 37 -22.15 11.29 25.85
CA ALA A 37 -23.44 10.91 25.31
C ALA A 37 -23.73 9.44 25.66
N LYS A 38 -24.84 9.18 26.31
CA LYS A 38 -25.37 7.83 26.56
C LYS A 38 -25.62 7.14 25.21
N ALA A 39 -24.94 6.02 24.98
CA ALA A 39 -25.18 5.14 23.86
C ALA A 39 -26.62 4.62 23.91
N ALA A 40 -27.42 4.96 22.92
CA ALA A 40 -28.69 4.31 22.67
C ALA A 40 -28.39 2.91 22.12
N THR A 41 -28.77 1.88 22.84
CA THR A 41 -28.80 0.49 22.39
C THR A 41 -29.91 0.36 21.35
N THR A 42 -29.60 0.61 20.08
CA THR A 42 -30.42 0.22 18.93
C THR A 42 -30.07 -1.22 18.55
N GLY A 43 -31.08 -2.06 18.33
CA GLY A 43 -30.92 -3.47 18.02
C GLY A 43 -29.93 -3.73 16.89
N ARG A 44 -29.17 -4.84 16.99
CA ARG A 44 -28.24 -5.30 15.97
C ARG A 44 -28.94 -5.40 14.63
N GLY A 45 -28.64 -4.49 13.73
CA GLY A 45 -29.10 -4.58 12.34
C GLY A 45 -28.50 -5.81 11.68
N ASN A 46 -29.25 -6.47 10.80
CA ASN A 46 -28.81 -7.62 10.02
C ASN A 46 -27.93 -7.15 8.85
N ALA A 47 -26.74 -6.64 9.12
CA ALA A 47 -25.76 -6.38 8.07
C ALA A 47 -25.38 -7.70 7.40
N LYS A 48 -25.47 -7.77 6.07
CA LYS A 48 -25.01 -8.95 5.32
C LYS A 48 -23.48 -9.00 5.37
N PRO A 49 -22.90 -10.17 5.64
CA PRO A 49 -21.44 -10.33 5.54
C PRO A 49 -20.95 -9.95 4.14
N LEU A 50 -19.75 -9.37 4.05
CA LEU A 50 -19.12 -9.11 2.76
C LEU A 50 -18.94 -10.43 1.99
N PRO A 51 -19.21 -10.47 0.68
CA PRO A 51 -19.07 -11.66 -0.14
C PRO A 51 -17.58 -11.96 -0.42
N THR A 52 -16.85 -12.39 0.59
CA THR A 52 -15.42 -12.68 0.53
C THR A 52 -15.16 -14.11 0.06
N THR A 53 -14.10 -14.30 -0.73
CA THR A 53 -13.60 -15.62 -1.14
C THR A 53 -12.18 -15.78 -0.61
N LYS A 54 -11.95 -16.85 0.16
CA LYS A 54 -10.61 -17.27 0.58
C LYS A 54 -9.97 -18.14 -0.48
N GLY A 55 -8.67 -17.95 -0.67
CA GLY A 55 -7.86 -18.85 -1.47
C GLY A 55 -7.32 -20.01 -0.63
N THR A 56 -6.83 -21.03 -1.33
CA THR A 56 -6.09 -22.15 -0.74
C THR A 56 -4.80 -22.33 -1.53
N PRO A 57 -3.63 -22.37 -0.88
CA PRO A 57 -2.38 -22.61 -1.58
C PRO A 57 -2.39 -24.00 -2.22
N LYS A 58 -2.00 -24.06 -3.49
CA LYS A 58 -1.84 -25.34 -4.21
C LYS A 58 -0.38 -25.75 -4.14
N GLY A 59 -0.13 -27.01 -3.79
CA GLY A 59 1.22 -27.55 -3.65
C GLY A 59 1.32 -28.50 -2.47
N GLY A 60 2.50 -28.67 -1.95
CA GLY A 60 2.80 -29.58 -0.84
C GLY A 60 4.24 -30.07 -0.88
N ASN A 61 4.41 -31.39 -0.76
CA ASN A 61 5.70 -32.05 -0.82
C ASN A 61 6.08 -32.34 -2.27
N ARG A 62 6.83 -31.45 -2.91
CA ARG A 62 7.45 -31.68 -4.21
C ARG A 62 8.97 -31.63 -4.11
N THR A 63 9.67 -32.14 -5.11
CA THR A 63 11.13 -32.06 -5.18
C THR A 63 11.56 -30.58 -5.31
N PRO A 64 12.42 -30.09 -4.41
CA PRO A 64 12.96 -28.74 -4.51
C PRO A 64 13.77 -28.56 -5.80
N PRO A 65 13.76 -27.38 -6.42
CA PRO A 65 14.62 -27.09 -7.56
C PRO A 65 16.11 -27.10 -7.14
N PRO A 66 17.05 -27.44 -8.06
CA PRO A 66 18.48 -27.55 -7.76
C PRO A 66 19.06 -26.33 -7.04
N GLY A 67 18.71 -25.12 -7.47
CA GLY A 67 19.19 -23.88 -6.83
C GLY A 67 18.75 -23.75 -5.38
N LEU A 68 17.55 -24.20 -5.03
CA LEU A 68 17.08 -24.20 -3.63
C LEU A 68 17.87 -25.21 -2.79
N VAL A 69 18.20 -26.39 -3.36
CA VAL A 69 19.06 -27.39 -2.69
C VAL A 69 20.44 -26.80 -2.41
N ALA A 70 21.06 -26.14 -3.40
CA ALA A 70 22.37 -25.51 -3.26
C ALA A 70 22.37 -24.41 -2.19
N LEU A 71 21.34 -23.59 -2.12
CA LEU A 71 21.19 -22.53 -1.11
C LEU A 71 20.97 -23.12 0.28
N ARG A 72 20.25 -24.24 0.41
CA ARG A 72 20.10 -24.95 1.68
C ARG A 72 21.44 -25.47 2.21
N GLU A 73 22.26 -26.05 1.34
CA GLU A 73 23.62 -26.49 1.71
C GLU A 73 24.50 -25.32 2.14
N GLU A 74 24.41 -24.17 1.42
CA GLU A 74 25.18 -22.98 1.75
C GLU A 74 24.72 -22.35 3.07
N LEU A 75 23.41 -22.28 3.32
CA LEU A 75 22.84 -21.84 4.59
C LEU A 75 23.36 -22.69 5.76
N ALA A 76 23.30 -24.03 5.60
CA ALA A 76 23.78 -24.96 6.62
C ALA A 76 25.29 -24.79 6.87
N ARG A 77 26.08 -24.61 5.80
CA ARG A 77 27.53 -24.35 5.89
C ARG A 77 27.82 -23.04 6.63
N ALA A 78 27.10 -21.96 6.28
CA ALA A 78 27.24 -20.66 6.93
C ALA A 78 26.88 -20.74 8.42
N MET A 79 25.76 -21.35 8.77
CA MET A 79 25.31 -21.50 10.17
C MET A 79 26.25 -22.36 11.01
N LYS A 80 26.90 -23.39 10.43
CA LYS A 80 27.92 -24.20 11.15
C LYS A 80 29.08 -23.34 11.65
N VAL A 81 29.45 -22.31 10.91
CA VAL A 81 30.59 -21.41 11.26
C VAL A 81 30.07 -20.24 12.10
N LEU A 82 29.07 -19.52 11.60
CA LEU A 82 28.62 -18.25 12.17
C LEU A 82 27.75 -18.43 13.42
N GLY A 83 27.08 -19.57 13.57
CA GLY A 83 26.31 -19.89 14.78
C GLY A 83 27.19 -20.10 16.03
N SER A 84 28.50 -20.43 15.83
CA SER A 84 29.49 -20.55 16.92
C SER A 84 30.41 -19.33 17.06
N ALA A 85 30.21 -18.30 16.22
CA ALA A 85 30.99 -17.07 16.27
C ALA A 85 30.67 -16.25 17.55
N LYS A 86 31.46 -15.23 17.80
CA LYS A 86 31.28 -14.32 18.97
C LYS A 86 31.23 -12.87 18.47
N PRO A 87 30.08 -12.23 18.46
CA PRO A 87 28.73 -12.72 18.84
C PRO A 87 28.17 -13.74 17.83
N PRO A 88 27.27 -14.68 18.26
CA PRO A 88 26.73 -15.72 17.40
C PRO A 88 25.63 -15.21 16.49
N VAL A 89 25.46 -15.84 15.32
CA VAL A 89 24.25 -15.75 14.53
C VAL A 89 23.21 -16.70 15.11
N HIS A 90 22.06 -16.20 15.55
CA HIS A 90 20.98 -17.04 16.07
C HIS A 90 19.91 -17.34 15.01
N HIS A 91 19.79 -16.50 13.99
CA HIS A 91 18.88 -16.72 12.86
C HIS A 91 19.48 -16.22 11.56
N MET A 92 19.22 -16.95 10.49
CA MET A 92 19.57 -16.59 9.12
C MET A 92 18.47 -17.02 8.17
N GLY A 93 18.02 -16.10 7.31
CA GLY A 93 17.02 -16.34 6.28
C GLY A 93 17.56 -15.98 4.89
N TYR A 94 17.33 -16.86 3.92
CA TYR A 94 17.62 -16.64 2.51
C TYR A 94 16.33 -16.52 1.72
N THR A 95 16.17 -15.46 0.95
CA THR A 95 15.05 -15.28 0.02
C THR A 95 15.59 -15.21 -1.40
N VAL A 96 15.04 -16.02 -2.29
CA VAL A 96 15.25 -15.87 -3.73
C VAL A 96 13.94 -15.46 -4.38
N THR A 97 14.00 -14.46 -5.23
CA THR A 97 12.86 -14.07 -6.07
C THR A 97 13.26 -14.19 -7.53
N HIS A 98 12.55 -15.04 -8.27
CA HIS A 98 12.59 -15.08 -9.73
C HIS A 98 11.40 -14.27 -10.23
N HIS A 99 11.65 -13.20 -10.96
CA HIS A 99 10.66 -12.32 -11.53
C HIS A 99 10.73 -12.31 -13.05
N GLU A 100 9.57 -12.25 -13.68
CA GLU A 100 9.36 -12.01 -15.09
C GLU A 100 8.35 -10.87 -15.21
N ASP A 101 8.75 -9.77 -15.83
CA ASP A 101 7.97 -8.55 -15.95
C ASP A 101 7.84 -8.17 -17.43
N GLN A 102 6.61 -7.94 -17.90
CA GLN A 102 6.33 -7.37 -19.21
C GLN A 102 5.53 -6.08 -19.04
N SER A 103 5.90 -5.04 -19.75
CA SER A 103 5.20 -3.76 -19.76
C SER A 103 5.07 -3.22 -21.17
N ILE A 104 3.86 -2.81 -21.55
CA ILE A 104 3.56 -2.16 -22.83
C ILE A 104 2.83 -0.87 -22.51
N MET A 105 3.33 0.25 -23.03
CA MET A 105 2.71 1.56 -22.88
C MET A 105 2.39 2.14 -24.26
N ALA A 106 1.20 2.69 -24.41
CA ALA A 106 0.74 3.34 -25.61
C ALA A 106 0.18 4.73 -25.29
N GLU A 107 0.46 5.67 -26.17
CA GLU A 107 0.07 7.07 -26.08
C GLU A 107 -0.39 7.56 -27.45
N TYR A 108 -1.54 8.24 -27.53
CA TYR A 108 -2.10 8.83 -28.75
C TYR A 108 -2.01 7.93 -30.01
N GLY A 109 -2.24 6.64 -29.86
CA GLY A 109 -2.29 5.68 -30.98
C GLY A 109 -0.93 5.09 -31.37
N VAL A 110 0.15 5.36 -30.65
CA VAL A 110 1.48 4.80 -30.86
C VAL A 110 1.95 4.05 -29.62
N ILE A 111 2.83 3.08 -29.81
CA ILE A 111 3.54 2.42 -28.72
C ILE A 111 4.72 3.30 -28.31
N ASP A 112 4.69 3.79 -27.09
CA ASP A 112 5.80 4.54 -26.51
C ASP A 112 6.91 3.60 -26.04
N SER A 113 6.53 2.55 -25.31
CA SER A 113 7.51 1.58 -24.82
C SER A 113 6.93 0.17 -24.71
N ALA A 114 7.80 -0.82 -24.92
CA ALA A 114 7.50 -2.22 -24.67
C ALA A 114 8.76 -2.90 -24.11
N THR A 115 8.66 -3.46 -22.91
CA THR A 115 9.78 -4.09 -22.21
C THR A 115 9.42 -5.47 -21.76
N HIS A 116 10.41 -6.39 -21.79
CA HIS A 116 10.37 -7.68 -21.15
C HIS A 116 11.64 -7.84 -20.33
N ARG A 117 11.52 -8.18 -19.07
CA ARG A 117 12.64 -8.37 -18.14
C ARG A 117 12.42 -9.65 -17.37
N GLU A 118 13.49 -10.39 -17.23
CA GLU A 118 13.55 -11.58 -16.40
C GLU A 118 14.80 -11.49 -15.52
N GLY A 119 14.68 -11.92 -14.27
CA GLY A 119 15.80 -11.86 -13.34
C GLY A 119 15.58 -12.72 -12.12
N ARG A 120 16.68 -13.05 -11.44
CA ARG A 120 16.66 -13.67 -10.13
C ARG A 120 17.44 -12.80 -9.16
N SER A 121 16.86 -12.56 -7.99
CA SER A 121 17.51 -11.84 -6.89
C SER A 121 17.65 -12.75 -5.67
N PHE A 122 18.67 -12.49 -4.88
CA PHE A 122 18.97 -13.13 -3.63
C PHE A 122 19.06 -12.09 -2.52
N ASP A 123 18.25 -12.24 -1.49
CA ASP A 123 18.29 -11.43 -0.28
C ASP A 123 18.67 -12.30 0.91
N VAL A 124 19.46 -11.75 1.83
CA VAL A 124 19.82 -12.41 3.07
C VAL A 124 19.46 -11.56 4.28
N ASP A 125 18.88 -12.20 5.28
CA ASP A 125 18.67 -11.66 6.62
C ASP A 125 19.56 -12.40 7.61
N VAL A 126 20.39 -11.66 8.38
CA VAL A 126 21.32 -12.22 9.39
C VAL A 126 21.06 -11.54 10.72
N ARG A 127 20.70 -12.34 11.74
CA ARG A 127 20.44 -11.85 13.09
C ARG A 127 21.53 -12.33 14.04
N VAL A 128 22.29 -11.37 14.55
CA VAL A 128 23.43 -11.58 15.47
C VAL A 128 23.01 -11.25 16.89
N GLY A 129 23.31 -12.13 17.83
CA GLY A 129 22.94 -12.00 19.24
C GLY A 129 22.05 -13.12 19.73
N THR A 130 20.92 -12.81 20.33
CA THR A 130 19.91 -13.76 20.81
C THR A 130 18.51 -13.30 20.40
N PRO A 131 17.48 -14.18 20.42
CA PRO A 131 16.12 -13.75 20.14
C PRO A 131 15.60 -12.62 21.05
N GLN A 132 16.09 -12.49 22.28
CA GLN A 132 15.74 -11.42 23.20
C GLN A 132 16.37 -10.08 22.85
N PHE A 133 17.59 -10.11 22.28
CA PHE A 133 18.32 -8.91 21.90
C PHE A 133 19.27 -9.23 20.75
N ASP A 134 18.98 -8.70 19.58
CA ASP A 134 19.77 -8.96 18.39
C ASP A 134 20.14 -7.70 17.59
N SER A 135 20.80 -7.89 16.46
CA SER A 135 21.24 -6.82 15.56
C SER A 135 20.09 -6.04 14.92
N HIS A 136 18.83 -6.50 15.04
CA HIS A 136 17.64 -5.80 14.53
C HIS A 136 16.93 -4.96 15.60
N HIS A 137 17.46 -4.95 16.82
CA HIS A 137 16.89 -4.12 17.88
C HIS A 137 16.71 -2.66 17.44
N ALA A 138 15.54 -2.09 17.73
CA ALA A 138 15.22 -0.72 17.36
C ALA A 138 16.10 0.28 18.11
N SER A 139 16.64 1.27 17.42
CA SER A 139 17.50 2.31 18.02
C SER A 139 17.28 3.65 17.33
N ARG A 140 17.26 4.73 18.13
CA ARG A 140 17.17 6.11 17.63
C ARG A 140 18.38 6.56 16.81
N ASN A 141 19.55 6.07 17.22
CA ASN A 141 20.85 6.59 16.75
C ASN A 141 21.45 5.75 15.64
N LEU A 142 20.88 4.59 15.35
CA LEU A 142 21.32 3.70 14.28
C LEU A 142 20.21 3.60 13.25
N GLY A 143 20.57 3.81 12.00
CA GLY A 143 19.67 3.59 10.87
C GLY A 143 19.05 2.19 10.88
N GLY A 144 18.06 1.94 10.04
CA GLY A 144 17.48 0.60 9.86
C GLY A 144 18.54 -0.44 9.46
N VAL A 145 18.16 -1.72 9.56
CA VAL A 145 19.02 -2.82 9.10
C VAL A 145 19.27 -2.69 7.60
N GLY A 146 20.51 -2.91 7.16
CA GLY A 146 20.87 -2.94 5.75
C GLY A 146 20.13 -4.05 5.01
N ALA A 147 19.82 -3.82 3.75
CA ALA A 147 19.29 -4.83 2.85
C ALA A 147 20.40 -5.32 1.92
N TYR A 148 20.52 -6.63 1.76
CA TYR A 148 21.62 -7.27 1.04
C TYR A 148 21.07 -8.08 -0.13
N MET A 149 20.79 -7.38 -1.24
CA MET A 149 20.32 -7.99 -2.46
C MET A 149 21.44 -8.11 -3.48
N GLN A 150 21.51 -9.28 -4.14
CA GLN A 150 22.40 -9.54 -5.28
C GLN A 150 21.65 -10.28 -6.37
N ALA A 151 22.08 -10.10 -7.61
CA ALA A 151 21.57 -10.90 -8.71
C ALA A 151 22.09 -12.34 -8.64
N LEU A 152 21.25 -13.30 -8.99
CA LEU A 152 21.61 -14.71 -9.18
C LEU A 152 21.59 -15.09 -10.67
N PRO A 153 22.34 -16.13 -11.07
CA PRO A 153 22.18 -16.74 -12.38
C PRO A 153 20.74 -17.17 -12.64
N LEU A 154 20.25 -16.99 -13.86
CA LEU A 154 18.91 -17.45 -14.26
C LEU A 154 18.82 -18.97 -14.34
N ASP A 155 19.89 -19.63 -14.75
CA ASP A 155 19.99 -21.09 -14.82
C ASP A 155 21.18 -21.58 -14.00
N ASP A 156 20.90 -22.40 -13.01
CA ASP A 156 21.87 -23.07 -12.13
C ASP A 156 21.66 -24.61 -12.12
N SER A 157 20.94 -25.13 -13.11
CA SER A 157 20.60 -26.55 -13.20
C SER A 157 21.80 -27.45 -13.45
N LYS A 158 22.84 -26.95 -14.13
CA LYS A 158 24.07 -27.69 -14.48
C LYS A 158 25.18 -27.50 -13.45
N ASP A 159 25.29 -26.32 -12.87
CA ASP A 159 26.32 -25.96 -11.90
C ASP A 159 25.77 -24.91 -10.92
N SER A 160 25.70 -25.26 -9.66
CA SER A 160 25.21 -24.40 -8.59
C SER A 160 26.31 -23.55 -7.94
N LEU A 161 27.57 -23.72 -8.35
CA LEU A 161 28.69 -22.98 -7.74
C LEU A 161 28.54 -21.46 -7.84
N PRO A 162 28.12 -20.87 -8.97
CA PRO A 162 27.89 -19.41 -9.05
C PRO A 162 26.84 -18.92 -8.06
N THR A 163 25.74 -19.64 -7.90
CA THR A 163 24.67 -19.33 -6.91
C THR A 163 25.22 -19.39 -5.49
N ARG A 164 25.97 -20.42 -5.13
CA ARG A 164 26.60 -20.57 -3.81
C ARG A 164 27.65 -19.49 -3.54
N GLN A 165 28.42 -19.08 -4.56
CA GLN A 165 29.43 -18.01 -4.45
C GLN A 165 28.77 -16.67 -4.13
N VAL A 166 27.66 -16.32 -4.80
CA VAL A 166 26.89 -15.11 -4.51
C VAL A 166 26.30 -15.16 -3.10
N ALA A 167 25.71 -16.30 -2.72
CA ALA A 167 25.13 -16.47 -1.39
C ALA A 167 26.19 -16.32 -0.29
N TRP A 168 27.37 -16.94 -0.45
CA TRP A 168 28.48 -16.82 0.50
C TRP A 168 28.92 -15.37 0.68
N LEU A 169 29.24 -14.65 -0.41
CA LEU A 169 29.75 -13.27 -0.33
C LEU A 169 28.70 -12.31 0.25
N THR A 170 27.44 -12.51 -0.10
CA THR A 170 26.35 -11.67 0.41
C THR A 170 26.12 -11.92 1.91
N THR A 171 26.15 -13.18 2.32
CA THR A 171 26.05 -13.58 3.74
C THR A 171 27.20 -13.02 4.56
N GLU A 172 28.43 -13.11 4.06
CA GLU A 172 29.62 -12.59 4.73
C GLU A 172 29.52 -11.07 4.96
N ARG A 173 29.04 -10.32 3.97
CA ARG A 173 28.81 -8.88 4.09
C ARG A 173 27.73 -8.57 5.13
N ALA A 174 26.57 -9.22 5.00
CA ALA A 174 25.47 -9.05 5.93
C ALA A 174 25.84 -9.38 7.38
N TYR A 175 26.63 -10.43 7.57
CA TYR A 175 27.15 -10.82 8.88
C TYR A 175 28.04 -9.74 9.50
N LYS A 176 28.99 -9.18 8.74
CA LYS A 176 29.88 -8.12 9.23
C LYS A 176 29.12 -6.90 9.70
N ASP A 177 28.18 -6.45 8.88
CA ASP A 177 27.38 -5.29 9.22
C ASP A 177 26.42 -5.57 10.41
N ALA A 178 25.88 -6.79 10.51
CA ALA A 178 25.07 -7.21 11.65
C ALA A 178 25.88 -7.25 12.97
N VAL A 179 27.16 -7.71 12.92
CA VAL A 179 28.05 -7.68 14.09
C VAL A 179 28.38 -6.25 14.51
N GLU A 180 28.74 -5.38 13.57
CA GLU A 180 29.05 -3.98 13.86
C GLU A 180 27.84 -3.28 14.51
N ARG A 181 26.64 -3.50 13.93
CA ARG A 181 25.40 -2.96 14.47
C ARG A 181 25.10 -3.53 15.87
N PHE A 182 25.24 -4.83 16.09
CA PHE A 182 25.01 -5.46 17.40
C PHE A 182 25.92 -4.90 18.48
N VAL A 183 27.22 -4.72 18.19
CA VAL A 183 28.18 -4.11 19.12
C VAL A 183 27.77 -2.68 19.45
N SER A 184 27.36 -1.90 18.45
CA SER A 184 26.89 -0.53 18.63
C SER A 184 25.62 -0.46 19.50
N LEU A 185 24.66 -1.37 19.27
CA LEU A 185 23.44 -1.49 20.08
C LEU A 185 23.74 -1.87 21.54
N LYS A 186 24.65 -2.83 21.75
CA LYS A 186 25.06 -3.23 23.09
C LYS A 186 25.66 -2.06 23.87
N ASN A 187 26.58 -1.32 23.26
CA ASN A 187 27.19 -0.14 23.88
C ASN A 187 26.15 0.94 24.22
N GLN A 188 25.12 1.13 23.39
CA GLN A 188 24.05 2.08 23.69
C GLN A 188 23.14 1.61 24.84
N ARG A 189 22.86 0.30 24.92
CA ARG A 189 22.03 -0.29 25.98
C ARG A 189 22.66 -0.12 27.35
N ASP A 190 23.97 -0.28 27.45
CA ASP A 190 24.70 -0.16 28.71
C ASP A 190 24.65 1.26 29.30
N VAL A 191 24.21 2.26 28.51
CA VAL A 191 24.12 3.69 28.92
C VAL A 191 22.67 4.16 29.10
N LYS A 192 21.68 3.40 28.63
CA LYS A 192 20.25 3.79 28.62
C LYS A 192 19.48 3.28 29.84
N ALA A 193 18.44 4.04 30.23
CA ALA A 193 17.35 3.53 31.05
C ALA A 193 16.62 2.37 30.35
N GLU A 194 16.03 1.44 31.12
CA GLU A 194 15.30 0.28 30.59
C GLU A 194 14.24 0.69 29.53
N ASP A 195 14.17 -0.09 28.45
CA ASP A 195 13.11 0.08 27.46
C ASP A 195 11.73 -0.26 28.05
N GLU A 196 10.71 0.54 27.70
CA GLU A 196 9.32 0.26 28.12
C GLU A 196 8.79 -1.07 27.55
N ASP A 197 9.22 -1.45 26.33
CA ASP A 197 8.84 -2.70 25.67
C ASP A 197 9.91 -3.77 25.89
N LYS A 198 9.57 -4.78 26.68
CA LYS A 198 10.43 -5.94 26.99
C LYS A 198 10.23 -7.12 26.03
N SER A 199 9.48 -6.94 24.93
CA SER A 199 9.29 -7.99 23.93
C SER A 199 10.63 -8.38 23.31
N PRO A 200 10.83 -9.67 22.96
CA PRO A 200 12.04 -10.10 22.26
C PRO A 200 12.15 -9.44 20.88
N ASP A 201 13.35 -9.42 20.33
CA ASP A 201 13.58 -8.88 18.97
C ASP A 201 13.15 -9.84 17.87
N PHE A 202 13.03 -11.15 18.20
CA PHE A 202 12.62 -12.16 17.25
C PHE A 202 11.70 -13.20 17.91
N SER A 203 10.62 -13.55 17.18
CA SER A 203 9.62 -14.50 17.66
C SER A 203 10.05 -15.95 17.47
N ASN A 204 9.48 -16.85 18.28
CA ASN A 204 9.69 -18.29 18.19
C ASN A 204 8.52 -18.97 17.45
N ASP A 205 8.22 -18.50 16.23
CA ASP A 205 7.20 -19.11 15.39
C ASP A 205 7.67 -20.45 14.84
N LYS A 206 6.73 -21.41 14.66
CA LYS A 206 7.05 -22.70 14.06
C LYS A 206 7.42 -22.53 12.59
N PRO A 207 8.53 -23.12 12.13
CA PRO A 207 8.94 -23.06 10.74
C PRO A 207 7.94 -23.79 9.83
N THR A 208 7.63 -23.20 8.69
CA THR A 208 6.72 -23.77 7.70
C THR A 208 7.49 -24.46 6.58
N LYS A 209 7.00 -25.62 6.16
CA LYS A 209 7.49 -26.32 4.96
C LYS A 209 6.36 -26.44 3.95
N PHE A 210 6.46 -25.74 2.85
CA PHE A 210 5.46 -25.75 1.79
C PHE A 210 6.07 -25.30 0.47
N LEU A 211 6.05 -26.17 -0.53
CA LEU A 211 6.47 -25.83 -1.89
C LEU A 211 5.24 -25.75 -2.79
N SER A 212 4.87 -24.53 -3.21
CA SER A 212 3.73 -24.35 -4.11
C SER A 212 4.00 -24.91 -5.51
N GLU A 213 2.93 -25.16 -6.25
CA GLU A 213 3.06 -25.28 -7.70
C GLU A 213 3.50 -23.91 -8.24
N PRO A 214 4.59 -23.84 -9.03
CA PRO A 214 5.03 -22.56 -9.58
C PRO A 214 3.98 -22.05 -10.57
N ALA A 215 3.69 -20.75 -10.48
CA ALA A 215 2.85 -20.09 -11.48
C ALA A 215 3.45 -20.32 -12.88
N PRO A 216 2.64 -20.68 -13.90
CA PRO A 216 3.14 -20.84 -15.26
C PRO A 216 3.78 -19.55 -15.76
N PRO A 217 4.69 -19.61 -16.76
CA PRO A 217 5.27 -18.42 -17.39
C PRO A 217 4.21 -17.43 -17.86
N LEU A 218 4.59 -16.16 -18.04
CA LEU A 218 3.68 -15.17 -18.60
C LEU A 218 3.32 -15.57 -20.04
N ALA A 219 2.03 -15.73 -20.28
CA ALA A 219 1.47 -16.02 -21.61
C ALA A 219 0.75 -14.76 -22.11
N LEU A 220 1.52 -13.73 -22.47
CA LEU A 220 0.98 -12.50 -23.01
C LEU A 220 1.26 -12.42 -24.52
N ASP A 221 0.21 -12.32 -25.35
CA ASP A 221 0.34 -11.97 -26.76
C ASP A 221 0.76 -10.50 -26.86
N ALA A 222 2.07 -10.25 -26.78
CA ALA A 222 2.63 -8.89 -26.77
C ALA A 222 2.29 -8.11 -28.04
N GLU A 223 2.30 -8.75 -29.21
CA GLU A 223 2.01 -8.08 -30.48
C GLU A 223 0.51 -7.76 -30.62
N GLY A 224 -0.37 -8.65 -30.21
CA GLY A 224 -1.80 -8.37 -30.14
C GLY A 224 -2.10 -7.24 -29.16
N TRP A 225 -1.48 -7.25 -27.99
CA TRP A 225 -1.65 -6.18 -27.01
C TRP A 225 -1.08 -4.83 -27.47
N LYS A 226 0.05 -4.79 -28.18
CA LYS A 226 0.55 -3.53 -28.77
C LYS A 226 -0.49 -2.92 -29.72
N LYS A 227 -1.02 -3.72 -30.65
CA LYS A 227 -2.07 -3.26 -31.59
C LYS A 227 -3.32 -2.77 -30.83
N ARG A 228 -3.75 -3.54 -29.83
CA ARG A 228 -4.93 -3.22 -29.01
C ARG A 228 -4.75 -1.91 -28.24
N LEU A 229 -3.61 -1.73 -27.54
CA LEU A 229 -3.33 -0.52 -26.77
C LEU A 229 -3.14 0.71 -27.68
N ALA A 230 -2.51 0.57 -28.84
CA ALA A 230 -2.42 1.65 -29.83
C ALA A 230 -3.82 2.10 -30.26
N THR A 231 -4.71 1.16 -30.63
CA THR A 231 -6.09 1.47 -31.01
C THR A 231 -6.86 2.18 -29.89
N LEU A 232 -6.71 1.70 -28.66
CA LEU A 232 -7.41 2.27 -27.51
C LEU A 232 -6.87 3.66 -27.14
N SER A 233 -5.55 3.86 -27.13
CA SER A 233 -4.94 5.15 -26.81
C SER A 233 -5.22 6.21 -27.89
N ALA A 234 -5.50 5.80 -29.13
CA ALA A 234 -5.92 6.72 -30.19
C ALA A 234 -7.23 7.47 -29.88
N LYS A 235 -8.05 6.95 -28.95
CA LYS A 235 -9.29 7.62 -28.48
C LYS A 235 -9.03 8.95 -27.79
N PHE A 236 -7.80 9.22 -27.35
CA PHE A 236 -7.40 10.52 -26.82
C PHE A 236 -7.03 11.54 -27.91
N LYS A 237 -6.87 11.10 -29.17
CA LYS A 237 -6.63 12.02 -30.28
C LYS A 237 -7.80 13.00 -30.42
N GLY A 238 -7.49 14.27 -30.63
CA GLY A 238 -8.52 15.32 -30.77
C GLY A 238 -9.06 15.88 -29.45
N GLU A 239 -8.72 15.31 -28.33
CA GLU A 239 -9.12 15.79 -27.00
C GLU A 239 -8.20 16.95 -26.56
N LYS A 240 -8.46 18.16 -27.09
CA LYS A 240 -7.61 19.37 -26.94
C LYS A 240 -7.35 19.80 -25.50
N GLU A 241 -8.24 19.40 -24.57
CA GLU A 241 -8.13 19.73 -23.15
C GLU A 241 -7.29 18.72 -22.37
N ILE A 242 -6.93 17.58 -22.97
CA ILE A 242 -6.08 16.55 -22.36
C ILE A 242 -4.64 16.83 -22.79
N GLN A 243 -3.75 16.99 -21.82
CA GLN A 243 -2.34 17.31 -22.08
C GLN A 243 -1.47 16.08 -22.20
N GLU A 244 -1.73 15.08 -21.35
CA GLU A 244 -1.02 13.82 -21.37
C GLU A 244 -2.02 12.67 -21.20
N SER A 245 -1.77 11.57 -21.87
CA SER A 245 -2.58 10.36 -21.68
C SER A 245 -1.77 9.13 -22.04
N HIS A 246 -1.88 8.09 -21.25
CA HIS A 246 -1.27 6.81 -21.60
C HIS A 246 -2.12 5.64 -21.09
N ILE A 247 -2.00 4.53 -21.79
CA ILE A 247 -2.54 3.24 -21.37
C ILE A 247 -1.36 2.29 -21.21
N THR A 248 -1.22 1.73 -20.03
CA THR A 248 -0.14 0.81 -19.69
C THR A 248 -0.70 -0.55 -19.33
N LEU A 249 -0.21 -1.60 -19.97
CA LEU A 249 -0.40 -2.97 -19.54
C LEU A 249 0.88 -3.46 -18.88
N GLN A 250 0.77 -3.92 -17.65
CA GLN A 250 1.85 -4.58 -16.92
C GLN A 250 1.43 -6.02 -16.63
N ALA A 251 2.31 -6.98 -16.94
CA ALA A 251 2.17 -8.36 -16.55
C ALA A 251 3.40 -8.76 -15.74
N ARG A 252 3.18 -9.40 -14.62
CA ARG A 252 4.21 -9.83 -13.70
C ARG A 252 3.98 -11.26 -13.27
N ARG A 253 5.07 -12.03 -13.20
CA ARG A 253 5.14 -13.32 -12.56
C ARG A 253 6.28 -13.29 -11.55
N ARG A 254 6.04 -13.80 -10.33
CA ARG A 254 7.08 -13.99 -9.32
C ARG A 254 7.02 -15.40 -8.80
N VAL A 255 8.20 -16.02 -8.64
CA VAL A 255 8.38 -17.25 -7.86
C VAL A 255 9.36 -16.91 -6.76
N ARG A 256 8.95 -17.08 -5.52
CA ARG A 256 9.73 -16.75 -4.34
C ARG A 256 10.00 -17.99 -3.52
N TRP A 257 11.27 -18.18 -3.15
CA TRP A 257 11.72 -19.20 -2.21
C TRP A 257 12.24 -18.52 -0.96
N TYR A 258 11.79 -19.01 0.18
CA TYR A 258 12.32 -18.63 1.48
C TYR A 258 12.80 -19.87 2.21
N ILE A 259 14.05 -19.85 2.69
CA ILE A 259 14.61 -20.88 3.57
C ILE A 259 15.27 -20.20 4.76
N SER A 260 15.22 -20.85 5.93
CA SER A 260 15.79 -20.28 7.16
C SER A 260 16.51 -21.32 8.01
N SER A 261 17.38 -20.83 8.87
CA SER A 261 18.17 -21.66 9.77
C SER A 261 17.35 -22.39 10.84
N ASP A 262 16.14 -21.96 11.13
CA ASP A 262 15.19 -22.63 12.02
C ASP A 262 14.35 -23.68 11.30
N GLY A 263 14.54 -23.86 9.98
CA GLY A 263 14.00 -24.96 9.20
C GLY A 263 12.76 -24.63 8.36
N ALA A 264 12.41 -23.35 8.20
CA ALA A 264 11.39 -22.97 7.23
C ALA A 264 11.88 -23.22 5.80
N GLU A 265 10.97 -23.68 4.93
CA GLU A 265 11.20 -23.92 3.52
C GLU A 265 9.91 -23.68 2.77
N VAL A 266 9.76 -22.47 2.23
CA VAL A 266 8.52 -22.02 1.60
C VAL A 266 8.79 -21.58 0.18
N GLU A 267 8.01 -22.12 -0.77
CA GLU A 267 7.90 -21.58 -2.11
C GLU A 267 6.48 -21.12 -2.35
N PHE A 268 6.34 -19.93 -2.89
CA PHE A 268 5.07 -19.44 -3.41
C PHE A 268 5.29 -18.62 -4.67
N SER A 269 4.26 -18.59 -5.51
CA SER A 269 4.30 -17.87 -6.76
C SER A 269 3.00 -17.15 -7.01
N ASP A 270 3.10 -16.01 -7.67
CA ASP A 270 1.96 -15.20 -8.09
C ASP A 270 2.13 -14.72 -9.54
N ARG A 271 1.00 -14.41 -10.18
CA ARG A 271 0.93 -13.68 -11.45
C ARG A 271 -0.09 -12.57 -11.29
N SER A 272 0.18 -11.43 -11.90
CA SER A 272 -0.75 -10.31 -11.96
C SER A 272 -0.66 -9.62 -13.31
N TYR A 273 -1.80 -9.17 -13.79
CA TYR A 273 -1.96 -8.34 -14.98
C TYR A 273 -2.67 -7.07 -14.55
N ARG A 274 -2.10 -5.94 -14.88
CA ARG A 274 -2.67 -4.63 -14.56
C ARG A 274 -2.73 -3.77 -15.80
N LEU A 275 -3.94 -3.37 -16.18
CA LEU A 275 -4.15 -2.37 -17.21
C LEU A 275 -4.50 -1.05 -16.51
N MET A 276 -3.73 -0.01 -16.78
CA MET A 276 -3.91 1.32 -16.19
C MET A 276 -4.08 2.35 -17.31
N ILE A 277 -5.12 3.14 -17.21
CA ILE A 277 -5.41 4.29 -18.06
C ILE A 277 -5.18 5.53 -17.21
N THR A 278 -4.34 6.43 -17.68
CA THR A 278 -4.07 7.70 -17.00
C THR A 278 -4.22 8.84 -18.01
N ALA A 279 -4.81 9.95 -17.58
CA ALA A 279 -4.79 11.18 -18.32
C ALA A 279 -4.69 12.39 -17.37
N SER A 280 -4.12 13.47 -17.89
CA SER A 280 -3.97 14.74 -17.19
C SER A 280 -4.45 15.92 -18.02
N ALA A 281 -4.85 16.96 -17.32
CA ALA A 281 -5.24 18.24 -17.86
C ALA A 281 -4.83 19.34 -16.87
N GLN A 282 -4.79 20.59 -17.33
CA GLN A 282 -4.53 21.73 -16.48
C GLN A 282 -5.72 22.68 -16.49
N ALA A 283 -6.17 23.12 -15.32
CA ALA A 283 -7.19 24.15 -15.22
C ALA A 283 -6.63 25.53 -15.56
N ASP A 284 -7.51 26.50 -15.86
CA ASP A 284 -7.11 27.85 -16.29
C ASP A 284 -6.32 28.61 -15.21
N ASP A 285 -6.49 28.23 -13.93
CA ASP A 285 -5.74 28.77 -12.80
C ASP A 285 -4.38 28.08 -12.55
N GLY A 286 -3.99 27.18 -13.46
CA GLY A 286 -2.72 26.45 -13.40
C GLY A 286 -2.76 25.12 -12.63
N MET A 287 -3.89 24.77 -11.97
CA MET A 287 -3.98 23.52 -11.22
C MET A 287 -3.88 22.30 -12.12
N HIS A 288 -2.92 21.43 -11.82
CA HIS A 288 -2.79 20.13 -12.47
C HIS A 288 -3.90 19.18 -12.01
N LEU A 289 -4.61 18.60 -12.96
CA LEU A 289 -5.71 17.67 -12.77
C LEU A 289 -5.33 16.32 -13.39
N SER A 290 -5.49 15.24 -12.64
CA SER A 290 -5.24 13.89 -13.17
C SER A 290 -6.40 12.96 -12.82
N ARG A 291 -6.66 12.02 -13.70
CA ARG A 291 -7.57 10.90 -13.45
C ARG A 291 -6.95 9.61 -13.97
N PHE A 292 -7.28 8.52 -13.30
CA PHE A 292 -6.85 7.21 -13.72
C PHE A 292 -7.96 6.18 -13.49
N LYS A 293 -7.86 5.07 -14.21
CA LYS A 293 -8.63 3.84 -13.95
C LYS A 293 -7.69 2.66 -14.10
N SER A 294 -7.67 1.77 -13.12
CA SER A 294 -6.93 0.52 -13.19
C SER A 294 -7.87 -0.68 -13.18
N PHE A 295 -7.43 -1.73 -13.85
CA PHE A 295 -8.06 -3.04 -13.86
C PHE A 295 -6.98 -4.06 -13.55
N GLU A 296 -7.24 -4.90 -12.56
CA GLU A 296 -6.35 -5.95 -12.13
C GLU A 296 -6.97 -7.31 -12.43
N ALA A 297 -6.13 -8.28 -12.82
CA ALA A 297 -6.53 -9.64 -13.08
C ALA A 297 -5.35 -10.59 -12.81
N TRP A 298 -5.64 -11.86 -12.51
CA TRP A 298 -4.60 -12.87 -12.34
C TRP A 298 -4.32 -13.68 -13.60
N THR A 299 -5.15 -13.49 -14.61
CA THR A 299 -4.96 -14.03 -15.97
C THR A 299 -5.25 -12.96 -17.01
N PRO A 300 -4.70 -13.07 -18.24
CA PRO A 300 -4.99 -12.10 -19.30
C PRO A 300 -6.47 -12.01 -19.66
N GLU A 301 -7.21 -13.15 -19.55
CA GLU A 301 -8.63 -13.26 -19.86
C GLU A 301 -9.52 -12.52 -18.84
N GLY A 302 -9.00 -12.30 -17.64
CA GLY A 302 -9.68 -11.47 -16.60
C GLY A 302 -9.61 -9.97 -16.86
N LEU A 303 -8.78 -9.51 -17.81
CA LEU A 303 -8.71 -8.10 -18.17
C LEU A 303 -9.98 -7.68 -18.93
N PRO A 304 -10.41 -6.40 -18.81
CA PRO A 304 -11.65 -5.92 -19.37
C PRO A 304 -11.66 -5.94 -20.91
N SER A 305 -12.88 -5.98 -21.47
CA SER A 305 -13.11 -5.83 -22.92
C SER A 305 -12.73 -4.42 -23.41
N ASP A 306 -12.50 -4.27 -24.72
CA ASP A 306 -12.21 -2.98 -25.35
C ASP A 306 -13.38 -1.97 -25.18
N GLU A 307 -14.61 -2.46 -25.11
CA GLU A 307 -15.77 -1.63 -24.81
C GLU A 307 -15.68 -1.04 -23.40
N THR A 308 -15.36 -1.87 -22.39
CA THR A 308 -15.18 -1.44 -20.99
C THR A 308 -14.04 -0.44 -20.86
N ILE A 309 -12.91 -0.71 -21.52
CA ILE A 309 -11.76 0.20 -21.56
C ILE A 309 -12.14 1.51 -22.24
N GLY A 310 -12.83 1.43 -23.40
CA GLY A 310 -13.28 2.60 -24.14
C GLY A 310 -14.22 3.48 -23.33
N LYS A 311 -15.15 2.89 -22.55
CA LYS A 311 -16.00 3.61 -21.61
C LYS A 311 -15.18 4.29 -20.51
N ALA A 312 -14.21 3.59 -19.93
CA ALA A 312 -13.34 4.17 -18.90
C ALA A 312 -12.51 5.36 -19.44
N ILE A 313 -12.04 5.31 -20.69
CA ILE A 313 -11.40 6.45 -21.37
C ILE A 313 -12.37 7.62 -21.48
N ALA A 314 -13.57 7.40 -21.98
CA ALA A 314 -14.59 8.44 -22.11
C ALA A 314 -14.96 9.08 -20.75
N ASP A 315 -15.09 8.27 -19.70
CA ASP A 315 -15.35 8.74 -18.33
C ASP A 315 -14.18 9.58 -17.77
N ILE A 316 -12.92 9.20 -18.06
CA ILE A 316 -11.74 9.98 -17.69
C ILE A 316 -11.72 11.32 -18.42
N VAL A 317 -11.92 11.33 -19.73
CA VAL A 317 -11.91 12.55 -20.56
C VAL A 317 -13.03 13.50 -20.11
N SER A 318 -14.27 13.02 -20.03
CA SER A 318 -15.41 13.84 -19.61
C SER A 318 -15.22 14.38 -18.18
N GLY A 319 -14.70 13.55 -17.30
CA GLY A 319 -14.41 13.92 -15.93
C GLY A 319 -13.31 14.96 -15.79
N LEU A 320 -12.24 14.91 -16.60
CA LEU A 320 -11.20 15.94 -16.61
C LEU A 320 -11.72 17.27 -17.17
N LYS A 321 -12.52 17.23 -18.26
CA LYS A 321 -13.19 18.41 -18.82
C LYS A 321 -14.11 19.08 -17.79
N ALA A 322 -14.88 18.28 -17.04
CA ALA A 322 -15.73 18.79 -15.97
C ALA A 322 -14.90 19.39 -14.82
N ALA A 323 -13.83 18.70 -14.41
CA ALA A 323 -12.95 19.17 -13.33
C ALA A 323 -12.23 20.49 -13.68
N ARG A 324 -11.84 20.70 -14.95
CA ARG A 324 -11.26 21.99 -15.38
C ARG A 324 -12.18 23.17 -15.15
N ARG A 325 -13.50 22.97 -15.36
CA ARG A 325 -14.54 24.01 -15.20
C ARG A 325 -15.09 24.07 -13.78
N ALA A 326 -14.77 23.08 -12.95
CA ALA A 326 -15.28 22.99 -11.59
C ALA A 326 -14.77 24.13 -10.71
N ALA A 327 -15.61 24.59 -9.80
CA ALA A 327 -15.24 25.59 -8.80
C ALA A 327 -14.09 25.10 -7.94
N LEU A 328 -13.17 26.02 -7.60
CA LEU A 328 -12.14 25.72 -6.62
C LEU A 328 -12.78 25.55 -5.25
N ALA A 329 -12.39 24.52 -4.54
CA ALA A 329 -12.84 24.30 -3.17
C ALA A 329 -12.26 25.35 -2.23
N GLU A 330 -12.95 25.54 -1.10
CA GLU A 330 -12.45 26.26 0.06
C GLU A 330 -12.14 25.26 1.18
N PRO A 331 -11.28 25.61 2.15
CA PRO A 331 -11.10 24.79 3.35
C PRO A 331 -12.47 24.57 4.01
N PHE A 332 -12.76 23.33 4.35
CA PHE A 332 -14.05 22.92 4.88
C PHE A 332 -13.89 22.09 6.14
N THR A 333 -14.74 22.37 7.12
CA THR A 333 -14.93 21.54 8.30
C THR A 333 -16.41 21.28 8.47
N GLY A 334 -16.84 20.03 8.35
CA GLY A 334 -18.24 19.64 8.41
C GLY A 334 -18.49 18.19 7.99
N PRO A 335 -19.76 17.79 7.82
CA PRO A 335 -20.10 16.41 7.52
C PRO A 335 -19.76 16.03 6.08
N ALA A 336 -19.42 14.73 5.90
CA ALA A 336 -19.10 14.21 4.58
C ALA A 336 -19.50 12.74 4.40
N ILE A 337 -19.69 12.34 3.15
CA ILE A 337 -19.71 10.96 2.72
C ILE A 337 -18.35 10.62 2.11
N LEU A 338 -17.78 9.49 2.54
CA LEU A 338 -16.69 8.80 1.87
C LEU A 338 -17.31 7.59 1.18
N GLU A 339 -17.32 7.53 -0.17
CA GLU A 339 -17.75 6.32 -0.88
C GLU A 339 -16.74 5.19 -0.68
N GLY A 340 -17.15 3.94 -0.82
CA GLY A 340 -16.41 2.76 -0.38
C GLY A 340 -14.92 2.77 -0.74
N ARG A 341 -14.57 3.11 -1.98
CA ARG A 341 -13.17 3.22 -2.43
C ARG A 341 -12.41 4.35 -1.72
N ALA A 342 -13.04 5.49 -1.52
CA ALA A 342 -12.47 6.61 -0.78
C ALA A 342 -12.33 6.28 0.71
N ALA A 343 -13.32 5.61 1.29
CA ALA A 343 -13.30 5.14 2.67
C ALA A 343 -12.20 4.08 2.89
N GLY A 344 -12.00 3.16 1.94
CA GLY A 344 -10.93 2.16 2.01
C GLY A 344 -9.55 2.79 2.13
N VAL A 345 -9.21 3.76 1.26
CA VAL A 345 -7.93 4.49 1.33
C VAL A 345 -7.85 5.33 2.61
N PHE A 346 -8.95 5.95 3.01
CA PHE A 346 -8.99 6.69 4.27
C PHE A 346 -8.58 5.79 5.46
N PHE A 347 -9.12 4.57 5.59
CA PHE A 347 -8.74 3.64 6.64
C PHE A 347 -7.30 3.15 6.49
N HIS A 348 -6.83 2.90 5.27
CA HIS A 348 -5.46 2.52 4.99
C HIS A 348 -4.47 3.55 5.58
N GLU A 349 -4.71 4.85 5.37
CA GLU A 349 -3.83 5.93 5.82
C GLU A 349 -4.05 6.31 7.29
N VAL A 350 -5.30 6.37 7.74
CA VAL A 350 -5.63 6.88 9.06
C VAL A 350 -5.24 5.90 10.16
N ILE A 351 -5.48 4.62 9.96
CA ILE A 351 -5.24 3.60 10.99
C ILE A 351 -4.32 2.47 10.53
N GLY A 352 -4.41 2.02 9.28
CA GLY A 352 -3.70 0.85 8.79
C GLY A 352 -2.20 0.92 9.04
N HIS A 353 -1.52 1.96 8.60
CA HIS A 353 -0.08 2.16 8.82
C HIS A 353 0.30 2.26 10.31
N ARG A 354 -0.60 2.77 11.15
CA ARG A 354 -0.34 2.92 12.59
C ARG A 354 -0.54 1.63 13.37
N LEU A 355 -1.13 0.62 12.73
CA LEU A 355 -1.27 -0.73 13.29
C LEU A 355 -0.18 -1.70 12.80
N GLU A 356 0.82 -1.23 12.05
CA GLU A 356 2.04 -1.97 11.72
C GLU A 356 2.94 -2.01 12.96
N ALA A 357 3.05 -3.17 13.62
CA ALA A 357 3.58 -3.29 15.00
C ALA A 357 5.05 -2.89 15.16
N HIS A 358 5.88 -2.98 14.11
CA HIS A 358 7.27 -2.54 14.19
C HIS A 358 7.41 -1.07 14.60
N ARG A 359 6.40 -0.22 14.29
CA ARG A 359 6.36 1.19 14.69
C ARG A 359 6.23 1.37 16.20
N LEU A 360 5.65 0.40 16.90
CA LEU A 360 5.53 0.46 18.36
C LEU A 360 6.88 0.34 19.07
N ARG A 361 7.88 -0.23 18.40
CA ARG A 361 9.25 -0.36 18.90
C ARG A 361 10.14 0.80 18.49
N SER A 362 9.74 1.54 17.45
CA SER A 362 10.50 2.66 16.94
C SER A 362 10.31 3.88 17.83
N ASP A 363 11.40 4.42 18.31
CA ASP A 363 11.43 5.70 19.05
C ASP A 363 11.17 6.91 18.14
N SER A 364 11.32 6.75 16.83
CA SER A 364 11.08 7.79 15.82
C SER A 364 9.64 7.84 15.33
N ASP A 365 8.85 6.80 15.60
CA ASP A 365 7.44 6.73 15.23
C ASP A 365 6.51 7.23 16.33
N GLY A 366 5.36 7.80 15.90
CA GLY A 366 4.31 8.22 16.79
C GLY A 366 3.58 7.03 17.43
N GLN A 367 3.28 7.13 18.70
CA GLN A 367 2.65 6.06 19.47
C GLN A 367 1.12 6.23 19.61
N THR A 368 0.46 6.74 18.55
CA THR A 368 -0.98 7.09 18.57
C THR A 368 -1.86 5.96 19.09
N PHE A 369 -1.61 4.72 18.69
CA PHE A 369 -2.36 3.53 19.09
C PHE A 369 -1.60 2.63 20.08
N GLY A 370 -0.34 2.93 20.40
CA GLY A 370 0.53 2.07 21.20
C GLY A 370 0.01 1.77 22.62
N LYS A 371 -0.77 2.69 23.20
CA LYS A 371 -1.40 2.53 24.52
C LYS A 371 -2.93 2.36 24.43
N LYS A 372 -3.45 1.96 23.24
CA LYS A 372 -4.88 1.85 22.96
C LYS A 372 -5.40 0.41 22.86
N LEU A 373 -4.55 -0.57 23.09
CA LEU A 373 -4.97 -1.97 23.14
C LEU A 373 -6.11 -2.12 24.15
N ASP A 374 -7.16 -2.84 23.79
CA ASP A 374 -8.42 -3.02 24.54
C ASP A 374 -9.20 -1.72 24.81
N GLN A 375 -8.89 -0.63 24.12
CA GLN A 375 -9.66 0.61 24.18
C GLN A 375 -10.45 0.84 22.90
N GLN A 376 -11.54 1.61 23.03
CA GLN A 376 -12.34 2.02 21.88
C GLN A 376 -11.58 3.06 21.05
N VAL A 377 -11.47 2.82 19.73
CA VAL A 377 -10.77 3.67 18.76
C VAL A 377 -11.65 4.09 17.59
N MET A 378 -12.81 3.46 17.43
CA MET A 378 -13.85 3.81 16.46
C MET A 378 -15.24 3.43 16.99
N PRO A 379 -16.35 3.80 16.33
CA PRO A 379 -17.70 3.41 16.73
C PRO A 379 -17.87 1.89 16.82
N SER A 380 -18.69 1.44 17.78
CA SER A 380 -18.88 0.01 18.09
C SER A 380 -19.58 -0.79 16.97
N PHE A 381 -20.18 -0.13 16.00
CA PHE A 381 -20.76 -0.83 14.85
C PHE A 381 -19.74 -1.16 13.75
N LEU A 382 -18.46 -0.78 13.92
CA LEU A 382 -17.38 -1.02 12.96
C LEU A 382 -16.36 -2.02 13.50
N SER A 383 -15.90 -2.89 12.61
CA SER A 383 -14.79 -3.82 12.85
C SER A 383 -13.78 -3.73 11.71
N LEU A 384 -12.49 -3.82 12.03
CA LEU A 384 -11.39 -3.73 11.06
C LEU A 384 -10.50 -4.96 11.17
N TYR A 385 -10.17 -5.58 10.05
CA TYR A 385 -9.20 -6.66 9.98
C TYR A 385 -8.34 -6.59 8.73
N ASP A 386 -7.21 -7.27 8.72
CA ASP A 386 -6.43 -7.54 7.53
C ASP A 386 -6.39 -9.06 7.30
N ASP A 387 -6.79 -9.52 6.12
CA ASP A 387 -6.82 -10.95 5.78
C ASP A 387 -6.19 -11.20 4.40
N PRO A 388 -4.88 -11.46 4.34
CA PRO A 388 -4.20 -11.72 3.08
C PRO A 388 -4.65 -13.01 2.39
N THR A 389 -5.37 -13.91 3.09
CA THR A 389 -5.88 -15.14 2.49
C THR A 389 -7.11 -14.93 1.61
N LEU A 390 -7.73 -13.74 1.68
CA LEU A 390 -8.82 -13.36 0.79
C LEU A 390 -8.29 -13.13 -0.61
N VAL A 391 -8.92 -13.78 -1.59
CA VAL A 391 -8.56 -13.64 -3.00
C VAL A 391 -9.52 -12.72 -3.76
N LYS A 392 -10.77 -12.61 -3.29
CA LYS A 392 -11.81 -11.75 -3.88
C LYS A 392 -12.76 -11.18 -2.83
N VAL A 393 -13.32 -10.02 -3.14
CA VAL A 393 -14.54 -9.48 -2.52
C VAL A 393 -15.55 -9.25 -3.64
N GLY A 394 -16.68 -9.96 -3.62
CA GLY A 394 -17.57 -10.06 -4.75
C GLY A 394 -16.83 -10.61 -5.98
N ASN A 395 -16.87 -9.86 -7.08
CA ASN A 395 -16.16 -10.19 -8.31
C ASN A 395 -14.79 -9.51 -8.45
N ILE A 396 -14.36 -8.72 -7.46
CA ILE A 396 -13.12 -7.95 -7.50
C ILE A 396 -11.99 -8.79 -6.91
N GLU A 397 -10.94 -9.04 -7.70
CA GLU A 397 -9.71 -9.69 -7.26
C GLU A 397 -8.89 -8.75 -6.36
N LEU A 398 -8.30 -9.29 -5.29
CA LEU A 398 -7.59 -8.50 -4.29
C LEU A 398 -6.08 -8.52 -4.56
N ASN A 399 -5.49 -7.34 -4.68
CA ASN A 399 -4.06 -7.18 -4.99
C ASN A 399 -3.15 -7.48 -3.78
N GLY A 400 -3.66 -7.34 -2.56
CA GLY A 400 -2.93 -7.59 -1.31
C GLY A 400 -2.91 -9.05 -0.88
N HIS A 401 -3.38 -10.00 -1.74
CA HIS A 401 -3.45 -11.41 -1.44
C HIS A 401 -2.06 -12.10 -1.42
N TYR A 402 -1.85 -12.95 -0.42
CA TYR A 402 -0.75 -13.91 -0.36
C TYR A 402 -1.07 -15.02 0.65
N PHE A 403 -0.37 -16.17 0.57
CA PHE A 403 -0.54 -17.30 1.51
C PHE A 403 0.56 -17.38 2.57
N PHE A 404 1.73 -16.87 2.25
CA PHE A 404 2.88 -16.81 3.15
C PHE A 404 3.49 -15.41 3.07
N ASP A 405 3.88 -14.87 4.19
CA ASP A 405 4.61 -13.61 4.21
C ASP A 405 6.09 -13.81 3.80
N ASP A 406 6.86 -12.74 3.78
CA ASP A 406 8.25 -12.76 3.33
C ASP A 406 9.23 -13.35 4.37
N GLU A 407 8.71 -13.80 5.52
CA GLU A 407 9.43 -14.61 6.54
C GLU A 407 8.98 -16.07 6.54
N GLY A 408 8.16 -16.48 5.57
CA GLY A 408 7.65 -17.83 5.45
C GLY A 408 6.57 -18.19 6.49
N VAL A 409 6.01 -17.21 7.18
CA VAL A 409 4.91 -17.41 8.12
C VAL A 409 3.59 -17.50 7.34
N PRO A 410 2.72 -18.49 7.62
CA PRO A 410 1.40 -18.55 6.99
C PRO A 410 0.60 -17.27 7.25
N ALA A 411 0.03 -16.69 6.20
CA ALA A 411 -0.85 -15.54 6.31
C ALA A 411 -2.10 -15.88 7.11
N GLN A 412 -2.51 -14.99 8.00
CA GLN A 412 -3.66 -15.16 8.87
C GLN A 412 -4.52 -13.90 8.86
N ARG A 413 -5.83 -14.06 9.11
CA ARG A 413 -6.68 -12.92 9.41
C ARG A 413 -6.24 -12.29 10.74
N ALA A 414 -5.74 -11.07 10.69
CA ALA A 414 -5.45 -10.26 11.86
C ALA A 414 -6.68 -9.40 12.20
N SER A 415 -7.42 -9.78 13.27
CA SER A 415 -8.55 -8.98 13.77
C SER A 415 -8.00 -7.78 14.54
N LEU A 416 -7.92 -6.63 13.88
CA LEU A 416 -7.28 -5.42 14.40
C LEU A 416 -8.20 -4.67 15.35
N VAL A 417 -9.45 -4.42 14.95
CA VAL A 417 -10.47 -3.77 15.76
C VAL A 417 -11.76 -4.58 15.70
N ASN A 418 -12.29 -4.94 16.85
CA ASN A 418 -13.55 -5.65 16.98
C ASN A 418 -14.56 -4.75 17.69
N ASP A 419 -15.70 -4.50 17.05
CA ASP A 419 -16.78 -3.65 17.60
C ASP A 419 -16.25 -2.34 18.18
N GLY A 420 -15.38 -1.66 17.41
CA GLY A 420 -14.76 -0.40 17.77
C GLY A 420 -13.56 -0.47 18.72
N VAL A 421 -13.26 -1.64 19.29
CA VAL A 421 -12.18 -1.83 20.29
C VAL A 421 -10.93 -2.40 19.62
N LEU A 422 -9.78 -1.74 19.77
CA LEU A 422 -8.49 -2.20 19.27
C LEU A 422 -8.08 -3.51 19.95
N LYS A 423 -7.79 -4.56 19.19
CA LYS A 423 -7.49 -5.91 19.69
C LYS A 423 -6.11 -6.43 19.30
N SER A 424 -5.56 -5.97 18.20
CA SER A 424 -4.28 -6.47 17.70
C SER A 424 -3.61 -5.47 16.76
N PHE A 425 -2.41 -5.83 16.34
CA PHE A 425 -1.60 -5.16 15.34
C PHE A 425 -1.19 -6.13 14.23
N LEU A 426 -0.72 -5.61 13.11
CA LEU A 426 -0.05 -6.40 12.07
C LEU A 426 1.35 -6.75 12.56
N LEU A 427 1.69 -8.03 12.57
CA LEU A 427 2.92 -8.56 13.15
C LEU A 427 3.73 -9.32 12.10
N SER A 428 5.02 -9.01 12.03
CA SER A 428 6.08 -9.82 11.47
C SER A 428 6.71 -10.68 12.58
N ARG A 429 7.80 -11.36 12.31
CA ARG A 429 8.58 -12.06 13.34
C ARG A 429 9.34 -11.11 14.30
N THR A 430 9.06 -9.83 14.24
CA THR A 430 9.50 -8.83 15.23
C THR A 430 8.35 -8.52 16.17
N PRO A 431 8.31 -9.11 17.38
CA PRO A 431 7.27 -8.90 18.40
C PRO A 431 7.21 -7.46 18.89
N ALA A 432 6.07 -7.05 19.41
CA ALA A 432 5.91 -5.73 20.03
C ALA A 432 4.84 -5.76 21.13
N ARG A 433 5.07 -5.03 22.22
CA ARG A 433 4.10 -4.80 23.30
C ARG A 433 3.42 -6.07 23.83
N GLY A 434 4.20 -7.16 23.99
CA GLY A 434 3.69 -8.44 24.50
C GLY A 434 2.95 -9.30 23.48
N LEU A 435 2.77 -8.85 22.25
CA LEU A 435 2.30 -9.65 21.12
C LEU A 435 3.50 -10.41 20.56
N LEU A 436 3.64 -11.69 20.91
CA LEU A 436 4.89 -12.44 20.78
C LEU A 436 5.01 -13.25 19.49
N ALA A 437 3.90 -13.54 18.82
CA ALA A 437 3.87 -14.37 17.61
C ALA A 437 3.54 -13.51 16.38
N SER A 438 4.12 -13.86 15.23
CA SER A 438 3.75 -13.28 13.94
C SER A 438 2.33 -13.69 13.55
N ASN A 439 1.60 -12.81 12.87
CA ASN A 439 0.33 -13.13 12.21
C ASN A 439 0.45 -13.13 10.68
N GLY A 440 1.68 -13.31 10.17
CA GLY A 440 1.94 -13.47 8.76
C GLY A 440 1.82 -12.17 7.96
N HIS A 441 2.28 -11.06 8.53
CA HIS A 441 2.28 -9.75 7.86
C HIS A 441 3.69 -9.17 7.65
N GLY A 442 4.75 -9.98 7.78
CA GLY A 442 6.11 -9.59 7.44
C GLY A 442 6.27 -9.42 5.92
N ARG A 443 6.44 -8.20 5.42
CA ARG A 443 6.47 -7.93 3.97
C ARG A 443 7.53 -6.93 3.57
N ARG A 444 8.09 -7.13 2.38
CA ARG A 444 9.08 -6.22 1.77
C ARG A 444 9.08 -6.25 0.24
N GLN A 445 9.55 -5.19 -0.34
CA GLN A 445 10.11 -5.21 -1.68
C GLN A 445 11.51 -5.83 -1.62
N GLU A 446 11.91 -6.50 -2.69
CA GLU A 446 13.27 -7.02 -2.85
C GLU A 446 14.32 -5.95 -2.55
N GLY A 447 15.37 -6.32 -1.81
CA GLY A 447 16.43 -5.39 -1.42
C GLY A 447 16.01 -4.32 -0.42
N ARG A 448 14.94 -4.54 0.34
CA ARG A 448 14.48 -3.64 1.40
C ARG A 448 14.40 -4.37 2.75
N PRO A 449 14.50 -3.64 3.87
CA PRO A 449 14.29 -4.25 5.18
C PRO A 449 12.86 -4.78 5.31
N LEU A 450 12.71 -5.88 6.06
CA LEU A 450 11.43 -6.53 6.29
C LEU A 450 10.76 -5.93 7.52
N VAL A 451 9.48 -5.57 7.41
CA VAL A 451 8.65 -5.07 8.51
C VAL A 451 7.20 -5.54 8.36
N ALA A 452 6.40 -5.36 9.41
CA ALA A 452 4.96 -5.63 9.33
C ALA A 452 4.29 -4.63 8.37
N ARG A 453 3.46 -5.13 7.43
CA ARG A 453 2.75 -4.31 6.43
C ARG A 453 1.34 -4.82 6.21
N GLN A 454 0.46 -3.91 5.78
CA GLN A 454 -0.90 -4.24 5.35
C GLN A 454 -0.89 -5.18 4.13
N GLY A 455 -1.93 -6.02 4.04
CA GLY A 455 -2.26 -6.88 2.89
C GLY A 455 -3.62 -6.51 2.32
N ASN A 456 -4.68 -7.20 2.76
CA ASN A 456 -6.06 -6.92 2.42
C ASN A 456 -6.79 -6.33 3.63
N LEU A 457 -6.74 -5.02 3.79
CA LEU A 457 -7.44 -4.32 4.86
C LEU A 457 -8.94 -4.27 4.55
N VAL A 458 -9.77 -4.68 5.50
CA VAL A 458 -11.23 -4.76 5.35
C VAL A 458 -11.93 -4.10 6.52
N LEU A 459 -12.78 -3.12 6.23
CA LEU A 459 -13.72 -2.55 7.17
C LEU A 459 -15.08 -3.20 6.99
N GLU A 460 -15.62 -3.74 8.07
CA GLU A 460 -16.99 -4.27 8.15
C GLU A 460 -17.83 -3.43 9.11
N ALA A 461 -19.12 -3.31 8.81
CA ALA A 461 -20.09 -2.70 9.69
C ALA A 461 -21.13 -3.73 10.13
N ASN A 462 -21.39 -3.81 11.44
CA ASN A 462 -22.42 -4.70 12.01
C ASN A 462 -23.82 -4.13 11.89
N ASP A 463 -23.92 -2.81 11.68
CA ASP A 463 -25.18 -2.09 11.43
C ASP A 463 -24.99 -1.19 10.21
N THR A 464 -25.84 -1.38 9.19
CA THR A 464 -25.78 -0.66 7.93
C THR A 464 -27.11 -0.02 7.60
N VAL A 465 -27.05 1.04 6.81
CA VAL A 465 -28.24 1.68 6.22
C VAL A 465 -28.18 1.55 4.69
N PRO A 466 -29.30 1.64 3.97
CA PRO A 466 -29.24 1.70 2.51
C PRO A 466 -28.26 2.80 2.06
N ALA A 467 -27.28 2.47 1.23
CA ALA A 467 -26.27 3.42 0.74
C ALA A 467 -26.91 4.65 0.07
N SER A 468 -28.05 4.45 -0.61
CA SER A 468 -28.86 5.53 -1.19
C SER A 468 -29.40 6.52 -0.16
N SER A 469 -29.54 6.14 1.11
CA SER A 469 -30.02 7.02 2.19
C SER A 469 -28.93 7.93 2.74
N LEU A 470 -27.64 7.64 2.52
CA LEU A 470 -26.53 8.40 3.07
C LEU A 470 -26.56 9.87 2.63
N ARG A 471 -26.97 10.15 1.37
CA ARG A 471 -27.10 11.52 0.88
C ARG A 471 -28.12 12.34 1.67
N GLY A 472 -29.27 11.75 1.99
CA GLY A 472 -30.30 12.41 2.83
C GLY A 472 -29.76 12.69 4.24
N ARG A 473 -29.09 11.71 4.86
CA ARG A 473 -28.47 11.85 6.17
C ARG A 473 -27.36 12.90 6.19
N LEU A 474 -26.58 13.02 5.10
CA LEU A 474 -25.57 14.08 4.96
C LEU A 474 -26.22 15.46 4.98
N ILE A 475 -27.32 15.64 4.26
CA ILE A 475 -28.09 16.91 4.23
C ILE A 475 -28.64 17.25 5.63
N GLU A 476 -29.21 16.27 6.33
CA GLU A 476 -29.70 16.44 7.70
C GLU A 476 -28.59 16.84 8.67
N GLU A 477 -27.44 16.15 8.61
CA GLU A 477 -26.31 16.46 9.47
C GLU A 477 -25.71 17.84 9.15
N ALA A 478 -25.64 18.22 7.87
CA ALA A 478 -25.20 19.56 7.46
C ALA A 478 -26.14 20.66 7.99
N LYS A 479 -27.47 20.47 7.89
CA LYS A 479 -28.48 21.38 8.46
C LYS A 479 -28.32 21.51 9.98
N LYS A 480 -28.14 20.39 10.68
CA LYS A 480 -27.95 20.35 12.14
C LYS A 480 -26.71 21.14 12.57
N GLN A 481 -25.65 21.11 11.75
CA GLN A 481 -24.41 21.87 11.98
C GLN A 481 -24.46 23.32 11.44
N GLY A 482 -25.57 23.78 10.89
CA GLY A 482 -25.72 25.11 10.29
C GLY A 482 -24.86 25.30 9.04
N ARG A 483 -24.51 24.21 8.33
CA ARG A 483 -23.71 24.26 7.12
C ARG A 483 -24.60 24.34 5.88
N PRO A 484 -24.24 25.15 4.86
CA PRO A 484 -25.01 25.23 3.62
C PRO A 484 -24.88 24.00 2.74
N TYR A 485 -23.87 23.16 2.97
CA TYR A 485 -23.61 21.91 2.26
C TYR A 485 -22.79 20.93 3.11
N GLY A 486 -22.81 19.67 2.74
CA GLY A 486 -21.81 18.65 3.11
C GLY A 486 -20.97 18.26 1.89
N LEU A 487 -19.87 17.52 2.11
CA LEU A 487 -19.04 17.02 1.02
C LEU A 487 -19.29 15.54 0.74
N ARG A 488 -19.12 15.15 -0.53
CA ARG A 488 -19.17 13.75 -0.97
C ARG A 488 -17.93 13.44 -1.77
N PHE A 489 -17.10 12.53 -1.25
CA PHE A 489 -15.87 12.06 -1.86
C PHE A 489 -16.15 10.74 -2.57
N VAL A 490 -16.10 10.75 -3.90
CA VAL A 490 -16.49 9.62 -4.76
C VAL A 490 -15.30 8.77 -5.15
N ASP A 491 -14.18 9.41 -5.55
CA ASP A 491 -12.98 8.69 -5.96
C ASP A 491 -11.72 9.39 -5.44
N ILE A 492 -10.64 8.60 -5.39
CA ILE A 492 -9.43 8.97 -4.71
C ILE A 492 -8.20 8.47 -5.47
N GLN A 493 -7.16 9.27 -5.52
CA GLN A 493 -5.89 8.89 -6.15
C GLN A 493 -5.04 8.00 -5.23
N GLY A 494 -5.05 8.29 -3.95
CA GLY A 494 -4.24 7.65 -2.93
C GLY A 494 -4.16 8.52 -1.69
N GLY A 495 -3.22 8.19 -0.82
CA GLY A 495 -3.01 8.91 0.41
C GLY A 495 -1.55 8.95 0.83
N PHE A 496 -1.33 9.63 1.92
CA PHE A 496 -0.07 9.70 2.63
C PHE A 496 -0.33 9.87 4.11
N THR A 497 0.46 9.19 4.94
CA THR A 497 0.40 9.36 6.39
C THR A 497 1.80 9.60 6.96
N ASP A 498 1.92 10.62 7.80
CA ASP A 498 3.12 10.88 8.58
C ASP A 498 3.00 10.13 9.91
N THR A 499 3.79 9.07 10.07
CA THR A 499 3.88 8.31 11.31
C THR A 499 4.99 8.80 12.22
N SER A 500 5.83 9.74 11.77
CA SER A 500 6.96 10.25 12.52
C SER A 500 6.53 10.95 13.81
N ARG A 501 7.22 10.64 14.90
CA ARG A 501 7.02 11.31 16.20
C ARG A 501 7.33 12.81 16.17
N TYR A 502 8.21 13.21 15.27
CA TYR A 502 8.67 14.60 15.12
C TYR A 502 7.88 15.38 14.06
N GLY A 503 7.01 14.67 13.31
CA GLY A 503 6.13 15.26 12.33
C GLY A 503 4.78 15.66 12.90
N THR A 504 3.87 16.05 12.02
CA THR A 504 2.49 16.42 12.37
C THR A 504 1.65 15.25 12.82
N GLN A 505 2.10 14.01 12.59
CA GLN A 505 1.34 12.76 12.74
C GLN A 505 -0.02 12.79 12.04
N GLY A 506 -0.15 13.69 11.08
CA GLY A 506 -1.33 13.86 10.26
C GLY A 506 -1.39 12.81 9.16
N PHE A 507 -2.50 12.81 8.48
CA PHE A 507 -2.66 12.09 7.22
C PHE A 507 -3.20 13.03 6.16
N LYS A 508 -3.00 12.66 4.92
CA LYS A 508 -3.52 13.35 3.75
C LYS A 508 -4.05 12.33 2.78
N VAL A 509 -5.30 12.51 2.37
CA VAL A 509 -5.93 11.68 1.35
C VAL A 509 -6.30 12.59 0.18
N MET A 510 -5.97 12.16 -1.03
CA MET A 510 -6.02 12.98 -2.25
C MET A 510 -7.22 12.57 -3.12
N PRO A 511 -8.38 13.20 -2.94
CA PRO A 511 -9.55 12.94 -3.77
C PRO A 511 -9.36 13.42 -5.21
N THR A 512 -9.98 12.69 -6.14
CA THR A 512 -10.06 13.06 -7.55
C THR A 512 -11.44 13.51 -7.96
N VAL A 513 -12.49 13.10 -7.22
CA VAL A 513 -13.88 13.45 -7.49
C VAL A 513 -14.58 13.83 -6.19
N VAL A 514 -14.97 15.09 -6.06
CA VAL A 514 -15.62 15.64 -4.86
C VAL A 514 -16.82 16.50 -5.26
N TYR A 515 -17.92 16.36 -4.54
CA TYR A 515 -19.12 17.17 -4.73
C TYR A 515 -19.48 17.91 -3.46
N ARG A 516 -19.99 19.16 -3.61
CA ARG A 516 -20.82 19.81 -2.60
C ARG A 516 -22.24 19.29 -2.74
N VAL A 517 -22.81 18.81 -1.65
CA VAL A 517 -24.20 18.37 -1.55
C VAL A 517 -24.95 19.41 -0.74
N TYR A 518 -25.76 20.20 -1.40
CA TYR A 518 -26.39 21.36 -0.80
C TYR A 518 -27.62 21.00 0.05
N THR A 519 -27.86 21.82 1.10
CA THR A 519 -29.00 21.63 2.03
C THR A 519 -30.30 22.26 1.54
N ASP A 520 -30.25 23.12 0.54
CA ASP A 520 -31.42 23.82 -0.05
C ASP A 520 -32.04 23.09 -1.24
N GLY A 521 -31.52 21.92 -1.61
CA GLY A 521 -32.10 21.08 -2.66
C GLY A 521 -31.59 21.37 -4.08
N ARG A 522 -30.68 22.32 -4.28
CA ARG A 522 -30.03 22.51 -5.58
C ARG A 522 -29.18 21.29 -5.97
N PRO A 523 -28.85 21.10 -7.25
CA PRO A 523 -28.02 19.99 -7.72
C PRO A 523 -26.65 19.95 -7.05
N ASP A 524 -26.08 18.74 -6.89
CA ASP A 524 -24.73 18.55 -6.39
C ASP A 524 -23.72 19.22 -7.33
N GLU A 525 -22.76 19.95 -6.77
CA GLU A 525 -21.75 20.72 -7.50
C GLU A 525 -20.39 20.02 -7.44
N LEU A 526 -19.81 19.70 -8.61
CA LEU A 526 -18.43 19.21 -8.68
C LEU A 526 -17.46 20.32 -8.28
N ILE A 527 -16.52 20.00 -7.38
CA ILE A 527 -15.46 20.91 -6.94
C ILE A 527 -14.10 20.26 -7.10
N ARG A 528 -13.03 21.06 -7.08
CA ARG A 528 -11.65 20.61 -7.23
C ARG A 528 -10.68 21.26 -6.23
N GLY A 529 -9.51 20.68 -6.10
CA GLY A 529 -8.42 21.30 -5.36
C GLY A 529 -8.54 21.17 -3.84
N VAL A 530 -9.09 20.07 -3.36
CA VAL A 530 -9.23 19.77 -1.93
C VAL A 530 -8.59 18.44 -1.58
N ASP A 531 -7.89 18.40 -0.45
CA ASP A 531 -7.35 17.18 0.16
C ASP A 531 -8.01 16.98 1.54
N ILE A 532 -8.24 15.73 1.91
CA ILE A 532 -8.70 15.39 3.26
C ILE A 532 -7.48 15.38 4.18
N VAL A 533 -7.56 16.09 5.28
CA VAL A 533 -6.49 16.18 6.29
C VAL A 533 -7.07 16.00 7.69
N GLY A 534 -6.23 15.69 8.67
CA GLY A 534 -6.67 15.64 10.05
C GLY A 534 -5.83 14.74 10.93
N THR A 535 -6.34 14.53 12.16
CA THR A 535 -5.74 13.63 13.14
C THR A 535 -6.54 12.32 13.24
N PRO A 536 -5.88 11.16 13.29
CA PRO A 536 -6.50 9.85 13.16
C PRO A 536 -7.67 9.60 14.10
N LEU A 537 -7.43 9.64 15.41
CA LEU A 537 -8.42 9.25 16.43
C LEU A 537 -9.67 10.14 16.41
N ALA A 538 -9.50 11.44 16.20
CA ALA A 538 -10.63 12.35 16.19
C ALA A 538 -11.60 12.07 15.04
N MET A 539 -11.07 11.72 13.85
CA MET A 539 -11.91 11.42 12.69
C MET A 539 -12.58 10.05 12.76
N LEU A 540 -11.88 9.01 13.22
CA LEU A 540 -12.46 7.68 13.35
C LEU A 540 -13.68 7.67 14.26
N MET A 541 -13.63 8.39 15.37
CA MET A 541 -14.74 8.48 16.33
C MET A 541 -15.96 9.28 15.83
N ARG A 542 -15.82 10.00 14.71
CA ARG A 542 -16.90 10.81 14.11
C ARG A 542 -17.67 10.11 12.99
N ILE A 543 -17.40 8.84 12.73
CA ILE A 543 -18.18 8.04 11.77
C ILE A 543 -19.54 7.74 12.39
N GLN A 544 -20.62 8.09 11.67
CA GLN A 544 -22.01 8.04 12.16
C GLN A 544 -22.82 6.91 11.55
N ALA A 545 -22.54 6.52 10.31
CA ALA A 545 -23.27 5.45 9.61
C ALA A 545 -22.39 4.81 8.53
N ALA A 546 -22.71 3.56 8.19
CA ALA A 546 -22.17 2.83 7.07
C ALA A 546 -23.27 2.42 6.10
N GLY A 547 -22.99 2.47 4.80
CA GLY A 547 -23.85 1.94 3.74
C GLY A 547 -23.89 0.42 3.71
N ASP A 548 -24.88 -0.14 3.02
CA ASP A 548 -24.99 -1.56 2.71
C ASP A 548 -24.28 -1.97 1.40
N ASP A 549 -23.50 -1.04 0.85
CA ASP A 549 -22.60 -1.22 -0.29
C ASP A 549 -21.18 -1.59 0.15
N PHE A 550 -20.32 -1.86 -0.82
CA PHE A 550 -18.87 -1.94 -0.62
C PHE A 550 -18.14 -1.61 -1.92
N ASP A 551 -16.91 -1.17 -1.80
CA ASP A 551 -15.98 -1.05 -2.93
C ASP A 551 -14.56 -1.38 -2.48
N VAL A 552 -13.69 -1.62 -3.46
CA VAL A 552 -12.31 -2.05 -3.24
C VAL A 552 -11.35 -1.08 -3.92
N PHE A 553 -10.38 -0.61 -3.18
CA PHE A 553 -9.19 0.04 -3.72
C PHE A 553 -8.07 -0.98 -3.82
N ASN A 554 -7.63 -1.30 -5.05
CA ASN A 554 -6.43 -2.08 -5.31
C ASN A 554 -5.26 -1.15 -5.64
N GLY A 555 -4.15 -1.31 -4.95
CA GLY A 555 -2.99 -0.44 -5.11
C GLY A 555 -1.66 -1.05 -4.72
N VAL A 556 -0.67 -0.20 -4.60
CA VAL A 556 0.63 -0.50 -4.00
C VAL A 556 0.91 0.53 -2.91
N CYS A 557 1.43 0.07 -1.80
CA CYS A 557 1.71 0.90 -0.63
C CYS A 557 3.21 1.00 -0.43
N GLY A 558 3.72 2.23 -0.38
CA GLY A 558 5.13 2.55 -0.14
C GLY A 558 5.40 2.87 1.33
N ALA A 559 6.42 2.25 1.91
CA ALA A 559 6.97 2.59 3.22
C ALA A 559 8.46 2.20 3.28
N GLU A 560 9.03 2.13 4.48
CA GLU A 560 10.44 1.77 4.71
C GLU A 560 10.84 0.44 4.09
N SER A 561 9.93 -0.54 4.04
CA SER A 561 10.15 -1.83 3.36
C SER A 561 9.91 -1.81 1.85
N GLY A 562 9.81 -0.63 1.24
CA GLY A 562 9.54 -0.46 -0.20
C GLY A 562 8.06 -0.59 -0.55
N TRP A 563 7.78 -0.94 -1.80
CA TRP A 563 6.44 -1.02 -2.36
C TRP A 563 5.89 -2.45 -2.29
N VAL A 564 4.73 -2.60 -1.64
CA VAL A 564 4.03 -3.89 -1.54
C VAL A 564 2.60 -3.76 -2.08
N PRO A 565 2.07 -4.78 -2.79
CA PRO A 565 0.68 -4.78 -3.23
C PRO A 565 -0.27 -4.80 -2.04
N VAL A 566 -1.35 -4.04 -2.10
CA VAL A 566 -2.37 -3.94 -1.04
C VAL A 566 -3.76 -3.80 -1.63
N SER A 567 -4.77 -4.15 -0.82
CA SER A 567 -6.17 -3.83 -1.09
C SER A 567 -6.81 -3.22 0.15
N ALA A 568 -7.76 -2.32 -0.06
CA ALA A 568 -8.56 -1.74 1.02
C ALA A 568 -10.03 -1.80 0.63
N THR A 569 -10.84 -2.50 1.42
CA THR A 569 -12.28 -2.71 1.21
C THR A 569 -13.07 -1.97 2.29
N SER A 570 -14.10 -1.25 1.91
CA SER A 570 -14.95 -0.52 2.84
C SER A 570 -16.35 -0.31 2.28
N PRO A 571 -17.39 -0.25 3.13
CA PRO A 571 -18.66 0.36 2.77
C PRO A 571 -18.52 1.88 2.59
N SER A 572 -19.50 2.52 1.99
CA SER A 572 -19.64 3.98 2.03
C SER A 572 -19.95 4.44 3.45
N LEU A 573 -19.34 5.54 3.88
CA LEU A 573 -19.43 6.04 5.26
C LEU A 573 -19.97 7.47 5.32
N LEU A 574 -20.84 7.74 6.28
CA LEU A 574 -21.17 9.10 6.73
C LEU A 574 -20.25 9.46 7.91
N VAL A 575 -19.45 10.50 7.75
CA VAL A 575 -18.58 11.06 8.77
C VAL A 575 -19.16 12.39 9.23
N GLY A 576 -19.45 12.54 10.52
CA GLY A 576 -20.08 13.74 11.06
C GLY A 576 -19.21 14.99 10.96
N GLN A 577 -17.90 14.84 10.91
CA GLN A 577 -16.99 15.95 10.67
C GLN A 577 -15.68 15.48 10.04
N ILE A 578 -15.35 16.08 8.90
CA ILE A 578 -14.09 15.92 8.19
C ILE A 578 -13.44 17.29 8.03
N GLU A 579 -12.13 17.32 7.97
CA GLU A 579 -11.36 18.53 7.71
C GLU A 579 -10.69 18.42 6.35
N THR A 580 -10.71 19.53 5.60
CA THR A 580 -10.06 19.60 4.30
C THR A 580 -9.14 20.80 4.21
N ALA A 581 -8.06 20.64 3.47
CA ALA A 581 -7.14 21.71 3.10
C ALA A 581 -7.14 21.92 1.59
N LEU A 582 -6.76 23.11 1.16
CA LEU A 582 -6.54 23.36 -0.26
C LEU A 582 -5.36 22.53 -0.75
N LYS A 583 -5.53 21.94 -1.93
CA LYS A 583 -4.44 21.29 -2.65
C LYS A 583 -3.49 22.39 -3.16
N ASP A 584 -2.21 22.14 -3.04
CA ASP A 584 -1.20 23.00 -3.65
C ASP A 584 -1.40 23.03 -5.16
N LYS A 585 -1.52 24.22 -5.73
CA LYS A 585 -1.73 24.41 -7.17
C LYS A 585 -0.44 24.24 -7.99
N GLY A 586 0.71 24.28 -7.33
CA GLY A 586 1.98 24.42 -8.02
C GLY A 586 2.18 25.84 -8.61
N SER A 587 3.33 26.07 -9.19
CA SER A 587 3.71 27.35 -9.83
C SER A 587 3.50 27.34 -11.35
N ASP A 588 3.12 26.21 -11.93
CA ASP A 588 3.02 26.04 -13.38
C ASP A 588 1.79 26.77 -13.93
N LYS A 589 2.03 27.46 -15.04
CA LYS A 589 0.98 28.14 -15.80
C LYS A 589 0.46 27.21 -16.90
N PRO A 590 -0.80 27.37 -17.34
CA PRO A 590 -1.31 26.66 -18.52
C PRO A 590 -0.40 26.90 -19.73
N PRO A 591 -0.30 25.93 -20.66
CA PRO A 591 0.46 26.09 -21.88
C PRO A 591 0.00 27.30 -22.68
N VAL A 592 0.95 28.14 -23.12
CA VAL A 592 0.67 29.31 -23.97
C VAL A 592 0.43 28.88 -25.42
N LEU A 593 1.13 27.83 -25.85
CA LEU A 593 0.95 27.28 -27.20
C LEU A 593 -0.34 26.45 -27.24
N PRO A 594 -1.16 26.63 -28.30
CA PRO A 594 -2.29 25.74 -28.52
C PRO A 594 -1.80 24.31 -28.80
N PRO A 595 -2.62 23.27 -28.47
CA PRO A 595 -2.27 21.91 -28.83
C PRO A 595 -2.15 21.76 -30.37
N PRO A 596 -1.34 20.81 -30.86
CA PRO A 596 -1.18 20.59 -32.27
C PRO A 596 -2.55 20.29 -32.92
N ALA A 597 -2.83 20.92 -34.08
CA ALA A 597 -4.06 20.68 -34.82
C ALA A 597 -3.99 19.27 -35.42
N ILE A 598 -4.98 18.44 -35.14
CA ILE A 598 -5.13 17.15 -35.82
C ILE A 598 -5.85 17.43 -37.14
N SER A 599 -5.18 17.24 -38.26
CA SER A 599 -5.84 17.32 -39.58
C SER A 599 -6.80 16.14 -39.73
N THR A 600 -8.01 16.41 -40.19
CA THR A 600 -9.02 15.38 -40.49
C THR A 600 -8.57 14.35 -41.52
N GLN A 601 -7.47 14.61 -42.25
CA GLN A 601 -6.87 13.69 -43.23
C GLN A 601 -5.98 12.60 -42.60
N GLU A 602 -5.44 12.78 -41.41
CA GLU A 602 -4.62 11.77 -40.71
C GLU A 602 -5.43 10.70 -39.97
N VAL A 603 -6.74 10.86 -39.85
CA VAL A 603 -7.61 9.88 -39.15
C VAL A 603 -8.13 8.80 -40.13
N ALA A 604 -7.89 8.93 -41.41
CA ALA A 604 -8.39 8.04 -42.49
C ALA A 604 -7.34 7.07 -43.03
N GLN A 605 -6.15 6.99 -42.51
CA GLN A 605 -5.12 5.99 -42.77
C GLN A 605 -4.85 5.16 -41.52
#